data_11f7e20f995b6ecaf74355c21fa0c2ae
#
_entry.id   11f7e20f995b6ecaf74355c21fa0c2ae
#
_cell.length_a   1.000
_cell.length_b   1.000
_cell.length_c   1.000
_cell.angle_alpha   90.00
_cell.angle_beta   90.00
_cell.angle_gamma   90.00
#
_symmetry.space_group_name_H-M   'P 1'
#
loop_
_entity.id
_entity.type
_entity.pdbx_description
1 polymer ?
#
loop_
_entity_poly.entity_id
_entity_poly.type
_entity_poly.pdbx_seq_one_letter_code
_entity_poly.pdbx_strand_id
1 'polypeptide(L)'
;MFKISKIEIFKNFLEKESPLNKGILTKLENNLKTNFIYNSNAIEGSTLTLKETDIILQYGVTVKGKSLKEHEEVKGQEYALNFLKEVIKTNESLSLRLIREFHALVLNDDIENRGKFKKSNNEILGAGFETTPYYLVEEKLTELIEKFNSSENNDLIMRVAHFHADFEKIHPFIDGNGRTGRLLLNLELMKNGYPIIVIRNEDRDEYYTALETAQVESNYELLADFIEKSVENTFWMYYKYFDEDTKMKFEEYLKKNGINPKEVYQKRFQDYPETERDFPRDWDK
;
A
#
# COMPACT_ATOMS: atom_id res chain seq x y z
N MET A 1 7.49 -19.67 -21.86
CA MET A 1 7.86 -18.24 -21.85
C MET A 1 6.94 -17.62 -20.81
N PHE A 2 7.44 -17.28 -19.63
CA PHE A 2 6.61 -16.65 -18.59
C PHE A 2 6.16 -15.29 -19.11
N LYS A 3 4.86 -15.06 -19.12
CA LYS A 3 4.28 -13.78 -19.53
C LYS A 3 4.57 -12.78 -18.39
N ILE A 4 5.43 -11.79 -18.65
CA ILE A 4 5.73 -10.71 -17.67
C ILE A 4 4.40 -10.02 -17.33
N SER A 5 4.15 -9.81 -16.04
CA SER A 5 2.91 -9.14 -15.62
C SER A 5 2.90 -7.67 -16.08
N LYS A 6 1.70 -7.12 -16.24
CA LYS A 6 1.51 -5.73 -16.69
C LYS A 6 2.18 -4.72 -15.73
N ILE A 7 2.06 -4.95 -14.42
CA ILE A 7 2.66 -4.06 -13.42
C ILE A 7 4.19 -4.14 -13.41
N GLU A 8 4.76 -5.29 -13.75
CA GLU A 8 6.20 -5.44 -13.90
C GLU A 8 6.72 -4.66 -15.13
N ILE A 9 5.96 -4.66 -16.22
CA ILE A 9 6.25 -3.83 -17.40
C ILE A 9 6.23 -2.34 -17.02
N PHE A 10 5.25 -1.91 -16.24
CA PHE A 10 5.14 -0.53 -15.76
C PHE A 10 6.31 -0.14 -14.86
N LYS A 11 6.66 -1.00 -13.91
CA LYS A 11 7.83 -0.81 -13.03
C LYS A 11 9.11 -0.66 -13.85
N ASN A 12 9.37 -1.61 -14.74
CA ASN A 12 10.57 -1.62 -15.57
C ASN A 12 10.66 -0.39 -16.48
N PHE A 13 9.53 0.14 -16.97
CA PHE A 13 9.51 1.39 -17.71
C PHE A 13 9.93 2.58 -16.84
N LEU A 14 9.37 2.71 -15.63
CA LEU A 14 9.72 3.78 -14.70
C LEU A 14 11.21 3.75 -14.32
N GLU A 15 11.74 2.57 -14.03
CA GLU A 15 13.15 2.38 -13.68
C GLU A 15 14.09 2.74 -14.84
N LYS A 16 13.76 2.27 -16.05
CA LYS A 16 14.61 2.43 -17.23
C LYS A 16 14.62 3.86 -17.75
N GLU A 17 13.46 4.46 -17.89
CA GLU A 17 13.34 5.78 -18.56
C GLU A 17 13.48 6.93 -17.58
N SER A 18 13.33 6.70 -16.24
CA SER A 18 13.34 7.75 -15.22
C SER A 18 12.58 9.01 -15.67
N PRO A 19 11.31 8.86 -16.09
CA PRO A 19 10.62 9.79 -17.00
C PRO A 19 10.32 11.15 -16.37
N LEU A 20 10.53 11.30 -15.08
CA LEU A 20 10.18 12.53 -14.35
C LEU A 20 11.41 13.23 -13.82
N ASN A 21 11.46 14.55 -14.00
CA ASN A 21 12.49 15.37 -13.36
C ASN A 21 12.31 15.36 -11.82
N LYS A 22 13.40 15.64 -11.10
CA LYS A 22 13.46 15.58 -9.64
C LYS A 22 12.37 16.41 -8.95
N GLY A 23 12.02 17.57 -9.48
CA GLY A 23 11.01 18.45 -8.88
C GLY A 23 9.60 17.86 -8.97
N ILE A 24 9.24 17.30 -10.13
CA ILE A 24 7.96 16.62 -10.35
C ILE A 24 7.91 15.36 -9.50
N LEU A 25 8.98 14.57 -9.47
CA LEU A 25 9.06 13.35 -8.68
C LEU A 25 8.84 13.63 -7.18
N THR A 26 9.52 14.64 -6.63
CA THR A 26 9.33 15.04 -5.23
C THR A 26 7.89 15.48 -4.95
N LYS A 27 7.27 16.22 -5.86
CA LYS A 27 5.86 16.64 -5.71
C LYS A 27 4.91 15.44 -5.72
N LEU A 28 5.14 14.50 -6.62
CA LEU A 28 4.34 13.28 -6.72
C LEU A 28 4.51 12.38 -5.48
N GLU A 29 5.74 12.18 -5.00
CA GLU A 29 6.01 11.43 -3.78
C GLU A 29 5.35 12.05 -2.55
N ASN A 30 5.36 13.38 -2.42
CA ASN A 30 4.66 14.06 -1.35
C ASN A 30 3.14 13.89 -1.45
N ASN A 31 2.59 13.95 -2.65
CA ASN A 31 1.17 13.68 -2.90
C ASN A 31 0.81 12.24 -2.52
N LEU A 32 1.58 11.26 -2.95
CA LEU A 32 1.40 9.85 -2.61
C LEU A 32 1.50 9.61 -1.10
N LYS A 33 2.47 10.24 -0.43
CA LYS A 33 2.63 10.20 1.04
C LYS A 33 1.35 10.72 1.72
N THR A 34 0.87 11.90 1.34
CA THR A 34 -0.35 12.49 1.94
C THR A 34 -1.57 11.60 1.70
N ASN A 35 -1.74 11.07 0.47
CA ASN A 35 -2.82 10.16 0.13
C ASN A 35 -2.75 8.85 0.90
N PHE A 36 -1.57 8.26 1.06
CA PHE A 36 -1.39 7.05 1.86
C PHE A 36 -1.80 7.27 3.31
N ILE A 37 -1.30 8.33 3.94
CA ILE A 37 -1.59 8.65 5.35
C ILE A 37 -3.08 8.92 5.55
N TYR A 38 -3.67 9.73 4.68
CA TYR A 38 -5.10 10.03 4.72
C TYR A 38 -5.94 8.76 4.63
N ASN A 39 -5.75 7.98 3.57
CA ASN A 39 -6.58 6.80 3.30
C ASN A 39 -6.37 5.72 4.37
N SER A 40 -5.13 5.47 4.78
CA SER A 40 -4.82 4.47 5.80
C SER A 40 -5.47 4.76 7.15
N ASN A 41 -5.60 6.05 7.53
CA ASN A 41 -6.32 6.46 8.74
C ASN A 41 -7.83 6.50 8.52
N ALA A 42 -8.32 6.93 7.35
CA ALA A 42 -9.74 6.98 7.04
C ALA A 42 -10.39 5.59 7.02
N ILE A 43 -9.69 4.56 6.53
CA ILE A 43 -10.12 3.15 6.60
C ILE A 43 -10.40 2.72 8.05
N GLU A 44 -9.61 3.24 9.01
CA GLU A 44 -9.78 2.97 10.45
C GLU A 44 -10.75 3.94 11.14
N GLY A 45 -11.42 4.82 10.38
CA GLY A 45 -12.47 5.70 10.90
C GLY A 45 -12.03 7.11 11.27
N SER A 46 -10.82 7.54 10.92
CA SER A 46 -10.43 8.96 11.07
C SER A 46 -11.37 9.86 10.25
N THR A 47 -11.78 10.97 10.85
CA THR A 47 -12.68 11.94 10.24
C THR A 47 -11.95 13.09 9.53
N LEU A 48 -10.62 13.11 9.56
CA LEU A 48 -9.81 14.08 8.84
C LEU A 48 -10.04 13.94 7.33
N THR A 49 -10.15 15.06 6.65
CA THR A 49 -10.16 15.11 5.18
C THR A 49 -8.73 15.06 4.62
N LEU A 50 -8.59 14.72 3.34
CA LEU A 50 -7.29 14.74 2.64
C LEU A 50 -6.61 16.12 2.77
N LYS A 51 -7.36 17.22 2.64
CA LYS A 51 -6.85 18.59 2.77
C LYS A 51 -6.39 18.89 4.20
N GLU A 52 -7.12 18.44 5.21
CA GLU A 52 -6.75 18.61 6.61
C GLU A 52 -5.50 17.79 6.94
N THR A 53 -5.41 16.55 6.46
CA THR A 53 -4.20 15.72 6.56
C THR A 53 -2.99 16.40 5.94
N ASP A 54 -3.14 16.97 4.74
CA ASP A 54 -2.06 17.71 4.06
C ASP A 54 -1.61 18.93 4.87
N ILE A 55 -2.54 19.70 5.43
CA ILE A 55 -2.24 20.87 6.29
C ILE A 55 -1.45 20.44 7.55
N ILE A 56 -1.83 19.34 8.21
CA ILE A 56 -1.12 18.81 9.37
C ILE A 56 0.32 18.42 8.98
N LEU A 57 0.49 17.73 7.84
CA LEU A 57 1.80 17.27 7.39
C LEU A 57 2.72 18.40 6.95
N GLN A 58 2.19 19.42 6.25
CA GLN A 58 2.99 20.52 5.73
C GLN A 58 3.34 21.58 6.78
N TYR A 59 2.40 21.91 7.66
CA TYR A 59 2.53 23.05 8.58
C TYR A 59 2.62 22.65 10.06
N GLY A 60 2.35 21.40 10.41
CA GLY A 60 2.39 20.94 11.81
C GLY A 60 1.33 21.60 12.70
N VAL A 61 0.24 22.09 12.12
CA VAL A 61 -0.82 22.80 12.85
C VAL A 61 -1.97 21.87 13.19
N THR A 62 -2.75 22.25 14.22
CA THR A 62 -3.97 21.52 14.58
C THR A 62 -5.17 22.01 13.78
N VAL A 63 -6.12 21.10 13.50
CA VAL A 63 -7.35 21.37 12.80
C VAL A 63 -8.50 21.49 13.79
N LYS A 64 -9.26 22.60 13.70
CA LYS A 64 -10.38 22.85 14.62
C LYS A 64 -11.45 21.75 14.50
N GLY A 65 -11.88 21.24 15.65
CA GLY A 65 -12.96 20.24 15.73
C GLY A 65 -12.49 18.79 15.49
N LYS A 66 -11.20 18.57 15.32
CA LYS A 66 -10.58 17.23 15.23
C LYS A 66 -9.88 16.86 16.54
N SER A 67 -9.88 15.59 16.88
CA SER A 67 -9.26 15.10 18.10
C SER A 67 -7.73 15.17 18.04
N LEU A 68 -7.07 15.25 19.19
CA LEU A 68 -5.62 15.14 19.26
C LEU A 68 -5.16 13.75 18.74
N LYS A 69 -5.91 12.69 19.05
CA LYS A 69 -5.63 11.34 18.58
C LYS A 69 -5.50 11.29 17.05
N GLU A 70 -6.44 11.89 16.31
CA GLU A 70 -6.37 11.90 14.83
C GLU A 70 -5.11 12.63 14.31
N HIS A 71 -4.67 13.69 14.99
CA HIS A 71 -3.42 14.38 14.65
C HIS A 71 -2.19 13.50 14.91
N GLU A 72 -2.16 12.82 16.05
CA GLU A 72 -1.09 11.89 16.37
C GLU A 72 -1.05 10.68 15.43
N GLU A 73 -2.20 10.16 14.99
CA GLU A 73 -2.28 9.11 13.98
C GLU A 73 -1.67 9.56 12.64
N VAL A 74 -1.91 10.80 12.20
CA VAL A 74 -1.27 11.36 11.00
C VAL A 74 0.25 11.44 11.19
N LYS A 75 0.71 11.93 12.32
CA LYS A 75 2.16 12.06 12.61
C LYS A 75 2.82 10.69 12.78
N GLY A 76 2.15 9.74 13.42
CA GLY A 76 2.62 8.37 13.57
C GLY A 76 2.84 7.69 12.21
N GLN A 77 1.90 7.82 11.30
CA GLN A 77 2.04 7.32 9.93
C GLN A 77 3.17 8.04 9.16
N GLU A 78 3.36 9.34 9.36
CA GLU A 78 4.49 10.07 8.76
C GLU A 78 5.84 9.54 9.26
N TYR A 79 5.99 9.33 10.57
CA TYR A 79 7.19 8.76 11.16
C TYR A 79 7.45 7.34 10.63
N ALA A 80 6.41 6.52 10.55
CA ALA A 80 6.49 5.16 10.03
C ALA A 80 6.91 5.12 8.55
N LEU A 81 6.39 6.02 7.69
CA LEU A 81 6.82 6.12 6.30
C LEU A 81 8.27 6.61 6.15
N ASN A 82 8.72 7.51 7.02
CA ASN A 82 10.13 7.92 7.01
C ASN A 82 11.04 6.77 7.43
N PHE A 83 10.66 6.02 8.46
CA PHE A 83 11.37 4.82 8.89
C PHE A 83 11.38 3.74 7.80
N LEU A 84 10.26 3.53 7.10
CA LEU A 84 10.18 2.61 5.98
C LEU A 84 11.23 2.91 4.90
N LYS A 85 11.43 4.19 4.55
CA LYS A 85 12.48 4.60 3.60
C LYS A 85 13.89 4.25 4.09
N GLU A 86 14.17 4.36 5.39
CA GLU A 86 15.47 3.96 5.94
C GLU A 86 15.66 2.44 5.91
N VAL A 87 14.62 1.67 6.26
CA VAL A 87 14.63 0.19 6.18
C VAL A 87 14.90 -0.29 4.75
N ILE A 88 14.31 0.37 3.73
CA ILE A 88 14.58 0.05 2.32
C ILE A 88 16.06 0.28 1.98
N LYS A 89 16.65 1.40 2.40
CA LYS A 89 18.05 1.72 2.13
C LYS A 89 19.01 0.68 2.73
N THR A 90 18.69 0.18 3.91
CA THR A 90 19.50 -0.85 4.60
C THR A 90 19.21 -2.26 4.13
N ASN A 91 18.16 -2.44 3.32
CA ASN A 91 17.64 -3.74 2.86
C ASN A 91 17.43 -4.73 4.01
N GLU A 92 16.97 -4.23 5.15
CA GLU A 92 16.74 -5.05 6.35
C GLU A 92 15.61 -6.05 6.12
N SER A 93 15.85 -7.31 6.48
CA SER A 93 14.86 -8.38 6.38
C SER A 93 13.72 -8.20 7.39
N LEU A 94 12.52 -8.62 7.00
CA LEU A 94 11.36 -8.63 7.89
C LEU A 94 11.63 -9.46 9.14
N SER A 95 11.27 -8.92 10.31
CA SER A 95 11.49 -9.54 11.62
C SER A 95 10.44 -9.08 12.62
N LEU A 96 10.28 -9.83 13.73
CA LEU A 96 9.40 -9.43 14.84
C LEU A 96 9.79 -8.04 15.40
N ARG A 97 11.10 -7.75 15.47
CA ARG A 97 11.60 -6.45 15.90
C ARG A 97 11.10 -5.34 14.98
N LEU A 98 11.28 -5.52 13.68
CA LEU A 98 10.90 -4.53 12.68
C LEU A 98 9.37 -4.27 12.67
N ILE A 99 8.57 -5.31 12.78
CA ILE A 99 7.09 -5.20 12.89
C ILE A 99 6.70 -4.37 14.12
N ARG A 100 7.34 -4.64 15.27
CA ARG A 100 7.08 -3.91 16.52
C ARG A 100 7.53 -2.44 16.44
N GLU A 101 8.62 -2.14 15.74
CA GLU A 101 9.10 -0.78 15.51
C GLU A 101 8.12 0.00 14.63
N PHE A 102 7.64 -0.58 13.53
CA PHE A 102 6.58 0.04 12.73
C PHE A 102 5.33 0.32 13.56
N HIS A 103 4.86 -0.66 14.29
CA HIS A 103 3.69 -0.49 15.16
C HIS A 103 3.92 0.60 16.23
N ALA A 104 5.10 0.68 16.81
CA ALA A 104 5.41 1.70 17.82
C ALA A 104 5.36 3.12 17.26
N LEU A 105 5.64 3.29 15.96
CA LEU A 105 5.51 4.58 15.27
C LEU A 105 4.05 4.88 14.89
N VAL A 106 3.31 3.87 14.45
CA VAL A 106 1.88 3.98 14.10
C VAL A 106 1.04 4.35 15.31
N LEU A 107 1.30 3.74 16.47
CA LEU A 107 0.58 3.93 17.72
C LEU A 107 1.42 4.81 18.67
N ASN A 108 1.95 5.93 18.17
CA ASN A 108 2.91 6.77 18.88
C ASN A 108 2.33 7.46 20.12
N ASP A 109 1.03 7.68 20.16
CA ASP A 109 0.28 8.30 21.28
C ASP A 109 -0.04 7.33 22.42
N ASP A 110 -0.04 6.02 22.17
CA ASP A 110 -0.28 5.00 23.20
C ASP A 110 1.05 4.41 23.73
N ILE A 111 1.65 5.11 24.69
CA ILE A 111 2.94 4.71 25.29
C ILE A 111 2.86 3.33 25.95
N GLU A 112 1.69 2.91 26.42
CA GLU A 112 1.51 1.63 27.10
C GLU A 112 1.58 0.46 26.11
N ASN A 113 0.93 0.56 24.94
CA ASN A 113 0.72 -0.55 24.02
C ASN A 113 1.61 -0.49 22.77
N ARG A 114 2.17 0.67 22.42
CA ARG A 114 3.00 0.84 21.21
C ARG A 114 4.15 -0.16 21.17
N GLY A 115 4.27 -0.87 20.05
CA GLY A 115 5.33 -1.87 19.83
C GLY A 115 5.22 -3.12 20.70
N LYS A 116 4.09 -3.35 21.38
CA LYS A 116 3.88 -4.52 22.24
C LYS A 116 2.75 -5.38 21.69
N PHE A 117 3.00 -6.67 21.59
CA PHE A 117 1.95 -7.63 21.26
C PHE A 117 0.84 -7.63 22.31
N LYS A 118 -0.38 -7.93 21.87
CA LYS A 118 -1.56 -8.01 22.74
C LYS A 118 -1.35 -9.02 23.87
N LYS A 119 -1.93 -8.72 25.05
CA LYS A 119 -1.85 -9.55 26.26
C LYS A 119 -3.18 -10.21 26.60
N SER A 120 -4.20 -9.97 25.83
CA SER A 120 -5.52 -10.57 25.88
C SER A 120 -6.02 -10.81 24.46
N ASN A 121 -6.98 -11.71 24.31
CA ASN A 121 -7.62 -11.92 23.01
C ASN A 121 -8.37 -10.65 22.60
N ASN A 122 -8.35 -10.35 21.32
CA ASN A 122 -9.11 -9.30 20.68
C ASN A 122 -9.96 -9.90 19.56
N GLU A 123 -10.92 -9.16 19.09
CA GLU A 123 -11.83 -9.55 18.01
C GLU A 123 -11.84 -8.46 16.94
N ILE A 124 -12.04 -8.87 15.69
CA ILE A 124 -12.34 -7.98 14.60
C ILE A 124 -13.85 -7.99 14.43
N LEU A 125 -14.48 -6.85 14.64
CA LEU A 125 -15.93 -6.74 14.57
C LEU A 125 -16.43 -7.10 13.17
N GLY A 126 -17.32 -8.11 13.10
CA GLY A 126 -17.91 -8.58 11.84
C GLY A 126 -17.07 -9.59 11.07
N ALA A 127 -15.86 -9.97 11.53
CA ALA A 127 -15.07 -11.01 10.88
C ALA A 127 -15.67 -12.41 11.08
N GLY A 128 -15.62 -13.24 10.04
CA GLY A 128 -16.07 -14.63 10.05
C GLY A 128 -15.07 -15.60 10.70
N PHE A 129 -14.06 -15.13 11.44
CA PHE A 129 -13.02 -15.92 12.06
C PHE A 129 -12.57 -15.31 13.41
N GLU A 130 -11.89 -16.13 14.24
CA GLU A 130 -11.23 -15.65 15.45
C GLU A 130 -9.78 -15.25 15.18
N THR A 131 -9.33 -14.16 15.81
CA THR A 131 -7.91 -13.75 15.75
C THR A 131 -7.04 -14.73 16.54
N THR A 132 -5.75 -14.77 16.23
CA THR A 132 -4.80 -15.62 16.97
C THR A 132 -4.84 -15.31 18.47
N PRO A 133 -4.96 -16.31 19.36
CA PRO A 133 -4.86 -16.12 20.80
C PRO A 133 -3.55 -15.42 21.19
N TYR A 134 -3.62 -14.51 22.17
CA TYR A 134 -2.49 -13.65 22.54
C TYR A 134 -1.19 -14.41 22.85
N TYR A 135 -1.28 -15.59 23.43
CA TYR A 135 -0.12 -16.42 23.82
C TYR A 135 0.53 -17.16 22.62
N LEU A 136 -0.12 -17.20 21.45
CA LEU A 136 0.41 -17.77 20.21
C LEU A 136 0.89 -16.72 19.20
N VAL A 137 0.70 -15.43 19.47
CA VAL A 137 1.00 -14.35 18.53
C VAL A 137 2.45 -14.37 18.06
N GLU A 138 3.41 -14.47 18.99
CA GLU A 138 4.83 -14.44 18.66
C GLU A 138 5.26 -15.65 17.83
N GLU A 139 4.74 -16.86 18.18
CA GLU A 139 4.96 -18.08 17.41
C GLU A 139 4.42 -17.95 15.99
N LYS A 140 3.15 -17.54 15.84
CA LYS A 140 2.49 -17.44 14.52
C LYS A 140 3.09 -16.34 13.63
N LEU A 141 3.52 -15.23 14.21
CA LEU A 141 4.26 -14.21 13.45
C LEU A 141 5.65 -14.72 13.02
N THR A 142 6.34 -15.48 13.86
CA THR A 142 7.63 -16.06 13.50
C THR A 142 7.47 -17.03 12.32
N GLU A 143 6.51 -17.95 12.39
CA GLU A 143 6.16 -18.86 11.28
C GLU A 143 5.83 -18.10 9.99
N LEU A 144 5.02 -17.03 10.09
CA LEU A 144 4.66 -16.21 8.95
C LEU A 144 5.86 -15.53 8.30
N ILE A 145 6.75 -14.94 9.11
CA ILE A 145 7.97 -14.28 8.65
C ILE A 145 8.92 -15.28 7.99
N GLU A 146 9.13 -16.45 8.61
CA GLU A 146 9.98 -17.50 8.05
C GLU A 146 9.44 -17.99 6.71
N LYS A 147 8.14 -18.26 6.62
CA LYS A 147 7.45 -18.63 5.37
C LYS A 147 7.61 -17.56 4.29
N PHE A 148 7.45 -16.29 4.65
CA PHE A 148 7.61 -15.18 3.73
C PHE A 148 9.06 -15.06 3.22
N ASN A 149 10.03 -15.11 4.12
CA ASN A 149 11.45 -14.96 3.78
C ASN A 149 12.01 -16.16 3.00
N SER A 150 11.49 -17.38 3.22
CA SER A 150 11.93 -18.61 2.55
C SER A 150 11.15 -18.93 1.27
N SER A 151 10.14 -18.13 0.92
CA SER A 151 9.30 -18.42 -0.24
C SER A 151 10.08 -18.35 -1.54
N GLU A 152 10.12 -19.46 -2.27
CA GLU A 152 10.66 -19.57 -3.64
C GLU A 152 9.67 -19.08 -4.71
N ASN A 153 8.45 -18.67 -4.31
CA ASN A 153 7.47 -18.15 -5.23
C ASN A 153 7.95 -16.82 -5.83
N ASN A 154 8.14 -16.80 -7.14
CA ASN A 154 8.58 -15.61 -7.87
C ASN A 154 7.46 -14.56 -8.02
N ASP A 155 6.20 -14.89 -7.69
CA ASP A 155 5.10 -13.95 -7.70
C ASP A 155 5.09 -13.12 -6.40
N LEU A 156 5.69 -11.94 -6.49
CA LEU A 156 5.76 -11.01 -5.35
C LEU A 156 4.38 -10.59 -4.88
N ILE A 157 3.44 -10.32 -5.79
CA ILE A 157 2.11 -9.84 -5.43
C ILE A 157 1.37 -10.89 -4.62
N MET A 158 1.40 -12.13 -5.07
CA MET A 158 0.80 -13.25 -4.33
C MET A 158 1.44 -13.44 -2.95
N ARG A 159 2.79 -13.36 -2.87
CA ARG A 159 3.50 -13.46 -1.58
C ARG A 159 3.10 -12.36 -0.61
N VAL A 160 3.02 -11.12 -1.10
CA VAL A 160 2.62 -9.96 -0.29
C VAL A 160 1.16 -10.08 0.12
N ALA A 161 0.27 -10.56 -0.75
CA ALA A 161 -1.13 -10.82 -0.44
C ALA A 161 -1.27 -11.87 0.69
N HIS A 162 -0.56 -12.99 0.59
CA HIS A 162 -0.51 -13.99 1.66
C HIS A 162 -0.02 -13.41 2.98
N PHE A 163 1.12 -12.71 2.95
CA PHE A 163 1.67 -12.13 4.17
C PHE A 163 0.70 -11.14 4.82
N HIS A 164 0.12 -10.26 4.02
CA HIS A 164 -0.79 -9.23 4.50
C HIS A 164 -2.06 -9.81 5.13
N ALA A 165 -2.72 -10.77 4.45
CA ALA A 165 -3.92 -11.41 4.96
C ALA A 165 -3.65 -12.22 6.25
N ASP A 166 -2.54 -12.97 6.28
CA ASP A 166 -2.17 -13.78 7.44
C ASP A 166 -1.74 -12.90 8.62
N PHE A 167 -1.06 -11.77 8.38
CA PHE A 167 -0.75 -10.77 9.41
C PHE A 167 -2.02 -10.17 10.02
N GLU A 168 -2.98 -9.74 9.18
CA GLU A 168 -4.25 -9.19 9.63
C GLU A 168 -5.09 -10.24 10.39
N LYS A 169 -5.02 -11.54 10.02
CA LYS A 169 -5.67 -12.64 10.72
C LYS A 169 -5.05 -12.92 12.09
N ILE A 170 -3.72 -12.87 12.20
CA ILE A 170 -3.01 -12.99 13.48
C ILE A 170 -3.43 -11.85 14.42
N HIS A 171 -3.59 -10.66 13.89
CA HIS A 171 -4.02 -9.45 14.61
C HIS A 171 -3.21 -9.22 15.89
N PRO A 172 -1.88 -9.02 15.75
CA PRO A 172 -0.94 -9.18 16.85
C PRO A 172 -1.03 -8.10 17.93
N PHE A 173 -1.63 -6.96 17.64
CA PHE A 173 -1.68 -5.79 18.53
C PHE A 173 -3.09 -5.49 19.01
N ILE A 174 -3.21 -4.67 20.04
CA ILE A 174 -4.51 -4.25 20.59
C ILE A 174 -5.23 -3.25 19.65
N ASP A 175 -4.47 -2.38 18.98
CA ASP A 175 -4.92 -1.41 17.98
C ASP A 175 -3.80 -1.23 16.93
N GLY A 176 -4.06 -0.56 15.80
CA GLY A 176 -3.07 -0.23 14.78
C GLY A 176 -2.62 -1.38 13.86
N ASN A 177 -3.27 -2.55 13.91
CA ASN A 177 -2.93 -3.69 13.05
C ASN A 177 -3.07 -3.33 11.57
N GLY A 178 -4.23 -2.86 11.11
CA GLY A 178 -4.46 -2.51 9.71
C GLY A 178 -3.49 -1.46 9.19
N ARG A 179 -3.21 -0.41 9.96
CA ARG A 179 -2.24 0.64 9.60
C ARG A 179 -0.82 0.06 9.47
N THR A 180 -0.43 -0.81 10.40
CA THR A 180 0.87 -1.50 10.37
C THR A 180 0.94 -2.48 9.19
N GLY A 181 -0.09 -3.30 8.96
CA GLY A 181 -0.15 -4.23 7.85
C GLY A 181 0.00 -3.56 6.49
N ARG A 182 -0.67 -2.42 6.28
CA ARG A 182 -0.55 -1.63 5.04
C ARG A 182 0.84 -1.01 4.86
N LEU A 183 1.55 -0.67 5.95
CA LEU A 183 2.96 -0.25 5.86
C LEU A 183 3.88 -1.41 5.50
N LEU A 184 3.71 -2.59 6.11
CA LEU A 184 4.51 -3.77 5.82
C LEU A 184 4.30 -4.26 4.38
N LEU A 185 3.07 -4.21 3.87
CA LEU A 185 2.75 -4.46 2.48
C LEU A 185 3.54 -3.52 1.55
N ASN A 186 3.52 -2.22 1.83
CA ASN A 186 4.27 -1.23 1.07
C ASN A 186 5.78 -1.40 1.19
N LEU A 187 6.29 -1.76 2.37
CA LEU A 187 7.71 -2.05 2.57
C LEU A 187 8.20 -3.11 1.57
N GLU A 188 7.48 -4.22 1.45
CA GLU A 188 7.91 -5.31 0.59
C GLU A 188 7.74 -4.98 -0.90
N LEU A 189 6.69 -4.28 -1.30
CA LEU A 189 6.55 -3.79 -2.66
C LEU A 189 7.68 -2.82 -3.03
N MET A 190 7.97 -1.85 -2.17
CA MET A 190 8.98 -0.83 -2.44
C MET A 190 10.42 -1.39 -2.43
N LYS A 191 10.74 -2.38 -1.59
CA LYS A 191 12.01 -3.12 -1.67
C LYS A 191 12.23 -3.79 -3.02
N ASN A 192 11.15 -4.15 -3.70
CA ASN A 192 11.18 -4.78 -5.01
C ASN A 192 10.98 -3.78 -6.17
N GLY A 193 11.18 -2.48 -5.91
CA GLY A 193 11.18 -1.42 -6.94
C GLY A 193 9.80 -0.91 -7.34
N TYR A 194 8.73 -1.35 -6.69
CA TYR A 194 7.40 -0.78 -6.92
C TYR A 194 7.25 0.55 -6.16
N PRO A 195 6.48 1.50 -6.69
CA PRO A 195 6.14 2.71 -5.93
C PRO A 195 5.23 2.38 -4.75
N ILE A 196 5.13 3.31 -3.79
CA ILE A 196 4.15 3.20 -2.71
C ILE A 196 2.74 3.10 -3.29
N ILE A 197 1.94 2.14 -2.83
CA ILE A 197 0.53 2.03 -3.21
C ILE A 197 -0.38 2.62 -2.14
N VAL A 198 -1.54 3.11 -2.58
CA VAL A 198 -2.58 3.66 -1.72
C VAL A 198 -3.82 2.79 -1.84
N ILE A 199 -4.18 2.11 -0.76
CA ILE A 199 -5.50 1.49 -0.61
C ILE A 199 -6.46 2.62 -0.25
N ARG A 200 -7.40 2.95 -1.14
CA ARG A 200 -8.29 4.09 -0.97
C ARG A 200 -9.44 3.76 -0.04
N ASN A 201 -9.84 4.72 0.79
CA ASN A 201 -11.00 4.54 1.67
C ASN A 201 -12.31 4.27 0.90
N GLU A 202 -12.44 4.78 -0.31
CA GLU A 202 -13.58 4.49 -1.20
C GLU A 202 -13.62 3.03 -1.68
N ASP A 203 -12.46 2.34 -1.71
CA ASP A 203 -12.34 0.92 -2.06
C ASP A 203 -12.36 0.01 -0.81
N ARG A 204 -12.70 0.56 0.37
CA ARG A 204 -12.64 -0.15 1.66
C ARG A 204 -13.43 -1.46 1.68
N ASP A 205 -14.62 -1.46 1.12
CA ASP A 205 -15.48 -2.65 1.13
C ASP A 205 -14.91 -3.76 0.22
N GLU A 206 -14.37 -3.40 -0.96
CA GLU A 206 -13.67 -4.33 -1.86
C GLU A 206 -12.42 -4.92 -1.17
N TYR A 207 -11.64 -4.07 -0.50
CA TYR A 207 -10.46 -4.48 0.25
C TYR A 207 -10.77 -5.44 1.39
N TYR A 208 -11.78 -5.17 2.21
CA TYR A 208 -12.16 -6.06 3.30
C TYR A 208 -12.78 -7.37 2.79
N THR A 209 -13.55 -7.35 1.72
CA THR A 209 -14.06 -8.56 1.07
C THR A 209 -12.92 -9.46 0.60
N ALA A 210 -11.90 -8.88 -0.03
CA ALA A 210 -10.73 -9.62 -0.49
C ALA A 210 -9.91 -10.19 0.68
N LEU A 211 -9.75 -9.43 1.77
CA LEU A 211 -9.10 -9.90 3.00
C LEU A 211 -9.88 -11.06 3.65
N GLU A 212 -11.19 -10.92 3.81
CA GLU A 212 -12.03 -11.93 4.43
C GLU A 212 -12.01 -13.23 3.62
N THR A 213 -12.12 -13.16 2.29
CA THR A 213 -12.00 -14.33 1.41
C THR A 213 -10.65 -15.04 1.61
N ALA A 214 -9.56 -14.27 1.68
CA ALA A 214 -8.23 -14.84 1.93
C ALA A 214 -8.14 -15.51 3.32
N GLN A 215 -8.70 -14.88 4.35
CA GLN A 215 -8.59 -15.31 5.74
C GLN A 215 -9.52 -16.48 6.09
N VAL A 216 -10.70 -16.55 5.48
CA VAL A 216 -11.72 -17.59 5.76
C VAL A 216 -11.56 -18.77 4.80
N GLU A 217 -11.41 -18.50 3.49
CA GLU A 217 -11.41 -19.52 2.44
C GLU A 217 -10.01 -19.95 2.02
N SER A 218 -8.95 -19.28 2.53
CA SER A 218 -7.57 -19.47 2.08
C SER A 218 -7.40 -19.24 0.56
N ASN A 219 -8.23 -18.36 -0.01
CA ASN A 219 -8.16 -17.92 -1.39
C ASN A 219 -7.62 -16.48 -1.45
N TYR A 220 -6.36 -16.34 -1.83
CA TYR A 220 -5.64 -15.07 -1.83
C TYR A 220 -5.71 -14.33 -3.18
N GLU A 221 -6.32 -14.91 -4.20
CA GLU A 221 -6.35 -14.35 -5.57
C GLU A 221 -7.02 -12.98 -5.61
N LEU A 222 -8.18 -12.83 -4.94
CA LEU A 222 -8.88 -11.53 -4.90
C LEU A 222 -8.04 -10.43 -4.25
N LEU A 223 -7.29 -10.75 -3.21
CA LEU A 223 -6.42 -9.78 -2.56
C LEU A 223 -5.18 -9.45 -3.42
N ALA A 224 -4.63 -10.45 -4.10
CA ALA A 224 -3.54 -10.24 -5.06
C ALA A 224 -3.99 -9.34 -6.21
N ASP A 225 -5.15 -9.58 -6.80
CA ASP A 225 -5.74 -8.75 -7.86
C ASP A 225 -5.99 -7.31 -7.37
N PHE A 226 -6.49 -7.16 -6.15
CA PHE A 226 -6.70 -5.84 -5.53
C PHE A 226 -5.37 -5.08 -5.34
N ILE A 227 -4.31 -5.76 -4.90
CA ILE A 227 -2.98 -5.17 -4.76
C ILE A 227 -2.42 -4.79 -6.14
N GLU A 228 -2.55 -5.67 -7.16
CA GLU A 228 -2.11 -5.37 -8.53
C GLU A 228 -2.81 -4.14 -9.10
N LYS A 229 -4.14 -4.04 -8.93
CA LYS A 229 -4.94 -2.87 -9.29
C LYS A 229 -4.45 -1.61 -8.59
N SER A 230 -4.06 -1.70 -7.32
CA SER A 230 -3.53 -0.57 -6.55
C SER A 230 -2.15 -0.11 -7.05
N VAL A 231 -1.29 -1.05 -7.48
CA VAL A 231 -0.02 -0.75 -8.16
C VAL A 231 -0.27 -0.03 -9.48
N GLU A 232 -1.19 -0.54 -10.32
CA GLU A 232 -1.59 0.13 -11.56
C GLU A 232 -2.08 1.55 -11.32
N ASN A 233 -2.94 1.75 -10.31
CA ASN A 233 -3.45 3.08 -9.96
C ASN A 233 -2.33 4.06 -9.64
N THR A 234 -1.34 3.61 -8.89
CA THR A 234 -0.17 4.44 -8.58
C THR A 234 0.63 4.75 -9.85
N PHE A 235 0.85 3.77 -10.73
CA PHE A 235 1.52 4.02 -12.01
C PHE A 235 0.80 5.12 -12.83
N TRP A 236 -0.52 5.10 -12.88
CA TRP A 236 -1.28 6.13 -13.59
C TRP A 236 -1.13 7.52 -12.96
N MET A 237 -0.83 7.62 -11.67
CA MET A 237 -0.47 8.90 -11.04
C MET A 237 0.88 9.42 -11.57
N TYR A 238 1.85 8.54 -11.85
CA TYR A 238 3.10 8.91 -12.53
C TYR A 238 2.85 9.33 -13.97
N TYR A 239 2.05 8.56 -14.71
CA TYR A 239 1.72 8.79 -16.12
C TYR A 239 1.12 10.18 -16.39
N LYS A 240 0.32 10.72 -15.48
CA LYS A 240 -0.23 12.08 -15.56
C LYS A 240 0.83 13.18 -15.74
N TYR A 241 2.05 12.93 -15.30
CA TYR A 241 3.15 13.87 -15.38
C TYR A 241 4.11 13.59 -16.54
N PHE A 242 3.85 12.58 -17.36
CA PHE A 242 4.65 12.32 -18.56
C PHE A 242 4.39 13.40 -19.61
N ASP A 243 5.46 13.87 -20.25
CA ASP A 243 5.35 14.65 -21.46
C ASP A 243 5.00 13.77 -22.66
N GLU A 244 4.68 14.38 -23.80
CA GLU A 244 4.24 13.64 -25.00
C GLU A 244 5.31 12.69 -25.53
N ASP A 245 6.58 13.04 -25.46
CA ASP A 245 7.69 12.16 -25.86
C ASP A 245 7.76 10.92 -24.98
N THR A 246 7.61 11.09 -23.68
CA THR A 246 7.59 10.00 -22.70
C THR A 246 6.37 9.09 -22.89
N LYS A 247 5.19 9.65 -23.19
CA LYS A 247 3.99 8.89 -23.49
C LYS A 247 4.17 8.03 -24.75
N MET A 248 4.74 8.59 -25.82
CA MET A 248 5.06 7.83 -27.04
C MET A 248 6.06 6.70 -26.75
N LYS A 249 7.11 6.94 -25.98
CA LYS A 249 8.06 5.88 -25.56
C LYS A 249 7.38 4.80 -24.76
N PHE A 250 6.44 5.16 -23.89
CA PHE A 250 5.68 4.18 -23.11
C PHE A 250 4.81 3.29 -24.01
N GLU A 251 4.13 3.85 -25.00
CA GLU A 251 3.36 3.07 -25.96
C GLU A 251 4.23 2.11 -26.79
N GLU A 252 5.38 2.58 -27.24
CA GLU A 252 6.34 1.72 -27.96
C GLU A 252 6.85 0.60 -27.05
N TYR A 253 7.09 0.92 -25.76
CA TYR A 253 7.51 -0.06 -24.78
C TYR A 253 6.43 -1.12 -24.51
N LEU A 254 5.15 -0.73 -24.41
CA LEU A 254 4.02 -1.65 -24.31
C LEU A 254 3.95 -2.59 -25.52
N LYS A 255 3.98 -2.02 -26.74
CA LYS A 255 3.95 -2.79 -28.01
C LYS A 255 5.09 -3.79 -28.07
N LYS A 256 6.31 -3.38 -27.69
CA LYS A 256 7.50 -4.24 -27.67
C LYS A 256 7.36 -5.42 -26.69
N ASN A 257 6.59 -5.26 -25.63
CA ASN A 257 6.30 -6.29 -24.65
C ASN A 257 4.99 -7.06 -24.96
N GLY A 258 4.43 -6.90 -26.16
CA GLY A 258 3.24 -7.63 -26.62
C GLY A 258 1.93 -7.13 -26.01
N ILE A 259 1.92 -5.92 -25.46
CA ILE A 259 0.72 -5.28 -24.88
C ILE A 259 0.18 -4.24 -25.87
N ASN A 260 -1.12 -4.31 -26.13
CA ASN A 260 -1.81 -3.31 -26.93
C ASN A 260 -2.10 -2.05 -26.08
N PRO A 261 -1.49 -0.88 -26.37
CA PRO A 261 -1.73 0.33 -25.60
C PRO A 261 -3.20 0.73 -25.52
N LYS A 262 -3.99 0.56 -26.61
CA LYS A 262 -5.42 0.88 -26.63
C LYS A 262 -6.20 0.10 -25.59
N GLU A 263 -5.93 -1.19 -25.43
CA GLU A 263 -6.60 -2.03 -24.41
C GLU A 263 -6.28 -1.56 -22.98
N VAL A 264 -5.02 -1.18 -22.74
CA VAL A 264 -4.56 -0.66 -21.44
C VAL A 264 -5.34 0.61 -21.08
N TYR A 265 -5.45 1.54 -22.03
CA TYR A 265 -6.14 2.81 -21.79
C TYR A 265 -7.67 2.63 -21.70
N GLN A 266 -8.27 1.80 -22.57
CA GLN A 266 -9.71 1.52 -22.53
C GLN A 266 -10.11 0.90 -21.19
N LYS A 267 -9.34 -0.06 -20.70
CA LYS A 267 -9.58 -0.62 -19.35
C LYS A 267 -9.49 0.45 -18.27
N ARG A 268 -8.48 1.33 -18.34
CA ARG A 268 -8.36 2.45 -17.39
C ARG A 268 -9.58 3.37 -17.40
N PHE A 269 -10.12 3.71 -18.59
CA PHE A 269 -11.33 4.54 -18.69
C PHE A 269 -12.57 3.85 -18.15
N GLN A 270 -12.70 2.54 -18.34
CA GLN A 270 -13.81 1.77 -17.78
C GLN A 270 -13.77 1.76 -16.26
N ASP A 271 -12.57 1.56 -15.69
CA ASP A 271 -12.37 1.49 -14.23
C ASP A 271 -12.45 2.87 -13.56
N TYR A 272 -12.04 3.93 -14.29
CA TYR A 272 -11.94 5.31 -13.75
C TYR A 272 -12.33 6.34 -14.82
N PRO A 273 -13.63 6.54 -15.11
CA PRO A 273 -14.11 7.43 -16.17
C PRO A 273 -13.65 8.88 -16.04
N GLU A 274 -13.42 9.36 -14.80
CA GLU A 274 -12.94 10.71 -14.53
C GLU A 274 -11.53 10.97 -15.08
N THR A 275 -10.77 9.92 -15.40
CA THR A 275 -9.39 10.03 -15.92
C THR A 275 -9.33 10.24 -17.43
N GLU A 276 -10.46 10.23 -18.15
CA GLU A 276 -10.51 10.44 -19.61
C GLU A 276 -9.82 11.73 -20.06
N ARG A 277 -9.82 12.76 -19.21
CA ARG A 277 -9.17 14.06 -19.49
C ARG A 277 -7.64 14.00 -19.48
N ASP A 278 -7.05 12.96 -18.89
CA ASP A 278 -5.61 12.80 -18.70
C ASP A 278 -4.93 12.15 -19.91
N PHE A 279 -5.68 11.75 -20.93
CA PHE A 279 -5.21 10.97 -22.07
C PHE A 279 -5.37 11.71 -23.41
N PRO A 280 -4.53 11.41 -24.41
CA PRO A 280 -4.66 12.01 -25.73
C PRO A 280 -6.03 11.71 -26.36
N ARG A 281 -6.71 12.74 -26.89
CA ARG A 281 -8.04 12.59 -27.53
C ARG A 281 -8.02 11.95 -28.91
N ASP A 282 -6.86 11.61 -29.44
CA ASP A 282 -6.68 11.15 -30.84
C ASP A 282 -6.61 9.63 -31.00
N TRP A 283 -7.18 8.86 -30.06
CA TRP A 283 -7.20 7.39 -30.11
C TRP A 283 -8.11 6.80 -31.20
N ASP A 284 -9.06 7.58 -31.71
CA ASP A 284 -10.05 7.14 -32.71
C ASP A 284 -9.63 7.45 -34.15
N LYS A 285 -8.40 7.91 -34.38
CA LYS A 285 -7.80 8.10 -35.72
C LYS A 285 -6.66 7.07 -35.94
#